data_97d783d32998aa110a16411bd95d4bbc
#
_entry.id   97d783d32998aa110a16411bd95d4bbc
#
_cell.length_a   1.000
_cell.length_b   1.000
_cell.length_c   1.000
_cell.angle_alpha   90.00
_cell.angle_beta   90.00
_cell.angle_gamma   90.00
#
_symmetry.space_group_name_H-M   'P 1'
#
loop_
_entity.id
_entity.type
_entity.pdbx_description
1 polymer ?
#
loop_
_entity_poly.entity_id
_entity_poly.type
_entity_poly.pdbx_seq_one_letter_code
_entity_poly.pdbx_strand_id
1 'polypeptide(L)'
;LVRPSRLKFDLTRSKDSLLIVALIGSLMVSTILAEAFFVAEATSRGMVHPEMSVIIGGVLGRAFHEMGLGLDVANLLHGLFWWVHLLLILGFSIYIPFSKHMHMVAAPVNALFKSLKPSGVMEPINLETAEHFGAGEVEHFSWKQLLDGYACAVCGRCTDSCPANIT
;
A
#
# COMPACT_ATOMS: atom_id res chain seq x y z
N LEU A 1 14.31 10.41 31.62
CA LEU A 1 13.76 11.57 30.93
C LEU A 1 12.95 11.07 29.74
N VAL A 2 11.65 10.93 29.94
CA VAL A 2 10.70 10.58 28.87
C VAL A 2 10.58 11.83 28.00
N ARG A 3 11.15 11.78 26.77
CA ARG A 3 10.92 12.83 25.77
C ARG A 3 9.45 12.85 25.40
N PRO A 4 8.75 14.00 25.44
CA PRO A 4 7.43 14.08 24.82
C PRO A 4 7.60 13.81 23.34
N SER A 5 6.83 12.85 22.81
CA SER A 5 6.81 12.51 21.39
C SER A 5 6.55 13.80 20.58
N ARG A 6 7.56 14.25 19.84
CA ARG A 6 7.47 15.47 19.01
C ARG A 6 6.77 15.21 17.68
N LEU A 7 6.17 14.05 17.50
CA LEU A 7 5.33 13.76 16.35
C LEU A 7 4.10 14.69 16.40
N LYS A 8 4.28 15.91 15.92
CA LYS A 8 3.14 16.74 15.54
C LYS A 8 2.40 15.95 14.47
N PHE A 9 1.20 15.53 14.80
CA PHE A 9 0.28 14.86 13.89
C PHE A 9 -0.04 15.84 12.76
N ASP A 10 0.65 15.70 11.64
CA ASP A 10 0.40 16.52 10.47
C ASP A 10 -0.89 16.06 9.82
N LEU A 11 -1.89 16.95 9.75
CA LEU A 11 -3.21 16.68 9.17
C LEU A 11 -3.13 16.22 7.70
N THR A 12 -2.19 16.74 6.93
CA THR A 12 -1.97 16.33 5.53
C THR A 12 -1.51 14.88 5.45
N ARG A 13 -0.61 14.50 6.35
CA ARG A 13 -0.08 13.16 6.51
C ARG A 13 -1.14 12.15 6.97
N SER A 14 -2.07 12.62 7.80
CA SER A 14 -3.23 11.88 8.29
C SER A 14 -4.23 11.59 7.17
N LYS A 15 -4.52 12.56 6.29
CA LYS A 15 -5.45 12.39 5.16
C LYS A 15 -4.98 11.34 4.16
N ASP A 16 -3.69 11.36 3.78
CA ASP A 16 -3.10 10.35 2.90
C ASP A 16 -3.19 8.95 3.52
N SER A 17 -2.85 8.82 4.81
CA SER A 17 -2.95 7.54 5.52
C SER A 17 -4.40 7.03 5.61
N LEU A 18 -5.36 7.93 5.86
CA LEU A 18 -6.77 7.59 5.90
C LEU A 18 -7.28 7.13 4.53
N LEU A 19 -6.87 7.83 3.46
CA LEU A 19 -7.24 7.46 2.09
C LEU A 19 -6.69 6.07 1.72
N ILE A 20 -5.43 5.78 2.06
CA ILE A 20 -4.83 4.46 1.82
C ILE A 20 -5.62 3.37 2.55
N VAL A 21 -5.92 3.55 3.84
CA VAL A 21 -6.69 2.58 4.61
C VAL A 21 -8.10 2.40 4.04
N ALA A 22 -8.75 3.49 3.62
CA ALA A 22 -10.07 3.45 3.00
C ALA A 22 -10.04 2.70 1.65
N LEU A 23 -9.01 2.92 0.81
CA LEU A 23 -8.84 2.20 -0.45
C LEU A 23 -8.60 0.70 -0.21
N ILE A 24 -7.72 0.34 0.72
CA ILE A 24 -7.48 -1.08 1.07
C ILE A 24 -8.76 -1.70 1.62
N GLY A 25 -9.47 -1.01 2.51
CA GLY A 25 -10.75 -1.48 3.05
C GLY A 25 -11.81 -1.69 1.96
N SER A 26 -11.93 -0.76 1.02
CA SER A 26 -12.86 -0.89 -0.11
C SER A 26 -12.48 -2.02 -1.06
N LEU A 27 -11.19 -2.27 -1.30
CA LEU A 27 -10.72 -3.44 -2.05
C LEU A 27 -11.13 -4.76 -1.35
N MET A 28 -10.93 -4.85 -0.04
CA MET A 28 -11.33 -6.02 0.75
C MET A 28 -12.85 -6.26 0.70
N VAL A 29 -13.63 -5.21 0.92
CA VAL A 29 -15.11 -5.30 0.90
C VAL A 29 -15.62 -5.68 -0.49
N SER A 30 -15.11 -5.04 -1.54
CA SER A 30 -15.53 -5.35 -2.92
C SER A 30 -15.19 -6.78 -3.32
N THR A 31 -14.04 -7.32 -2.90
CA THR A 31 -13.68 -8.73 -3.14
C THR A 31 -14.66 -9.67 -2.43
N ILE A 32 -14.90 -9.44 -1.14
CA ILE A 32 -15.82 -10.30 -0.35
C ILE A 32 -17.23 -10.28 -0.95
N LEU A 33 -17.72 -9.11 -1.36
CA LEU A 33 -19.05 -8.99 -1.95
C LEU A 33 -19.12 -9.62 -3.36
N ALA A 34 -18.13 -9.40 -4.21
CA ALA A 34 -18.06 -10.04 -5.52
C ALA A 34 -18.10 -11.56 -5.39
N GLU A 35 -17.33 -12.12 -4.45
CA GLU A 35 -17.30 -13.55 -4.18
C GLU A 35 -18.64 -14.06 -3.57
N ALA A 36 -19.22 -13.33 -2.63
CA ALA A 36 -20.50 -13.70 -2.04
C ALA A 36 -21.61 -13.78 -3.10
N PHE A 37 -21.69 -12.80 -4.00
CA PHE A 37 -22.68 -12.85 -5.09
C PHE A 37 -22.36 -13.91 -6.13
N PHE A 38 -21.08 -14.20 -6.40
CA PHE A 38 -20.69 -15.34 -7.24
C PHE A 38 -21.16 -16.67 -6.65
N VAL A 39 -20.96 -16.89 -5.35
CA VAL A 39 -21.40 -18.11 -4.66
C VAL A 39 -22.93 -18.22 -4.64
N ALA A 40 -23.64 -17.11 -4.41
CA ALA A 40 -25.10 -17.08 -4.46
C ALA A 40 -25.61 -17.45 -5.87
N GLU A 41 -25.02 -16.92 -6.92
CA GLU A 41 -25.30 -17.24 -8.32
C GLU A 41 -25.04 -18.72 -8.62
N ALA A 42 -23.84 -19.22 -8.26
CA ALA A 42 -23.43 -20.61 -8.50
C ALA A 42 -24.34 -21.61 -7.75
N THR A 43 -24.73 -21.29 -6.52
CA THR A 43 -25.66 -22.09 -5.73
C THR A 43 -27.05 -22.14 -6.39
N SER A 44 -27.55 -21.01 -6.88
CA SER A 44 -28.82 -20.92 -7.59
C SER A 44 -28.84 -21.71 -8.91
N ARG A 45 -27.65 -21.88 -9.54
CA ARG A 45 -27.48 -22.72 -10.74
C ARG A 45 -27.22 -24.20 -10.44
N GLY A 46 -27.19 -24.60 -9.16
CA GLY A 46 -26.88 -25.97 -8.75
C GLY A 46 -25.40 -26.35 -8.90
N MET A 47 -24.51 -25.39 -9.12
CA MET A 47 -23.07 -25.58 -9.30
C MET A 47 -22.32 -25.34 -7.99
N VAL A 48 -22.62 -26.12 -6.94
CA VAL A 48 -21.93 -25.96 -5.65
C VAL A 48 -20.64 -26.78 -5.66
N HIS A 49 -19.50 -26.08 -5.78
CA HIS A 49 -18.20 -26.65 -5.48
C HIS A 49 -17.74 -26.18 -4.10
N PRO A 50 -17.60 -27.10 -3.11
CA PRO A 50 -17.14 -26.74 -1.75
C PRO A 50 -15.76 -26.09 -1.73
N GLU A 51 -14.95 -26.30 -2.76
CA GLU A 51 -13.59 -25.79 -2.93
C GLU A 51 -13.54 -24.30 -3.38
N MET A 52 -14.65 -23.74 -3.87
CA MET A 52 -14.71 -22.38 -4.39
C MET A 52 -14.99 -21.32 -3.32
N SER A 53 -15.16 -21.70 -2.06
CA SER A 53 -15.55 -20.74 -1.03
C SER A 53 -14.39 -20.31 -0.17
N VAL A 54 -13.86 -19.10 -0.42
CA VAL A 54 -13.21 -18.33 0.64
C VAL A 54 -14.18 -18.23 1.82
N ILE A 55 -13.69 -18.44 3.03
CA ILE A 55 -14.51 -18.69 4.23
C ILE A 55 -15.64 -17.65 4.38
N ILE A 56 -15.33 -16.35 4.21
CA ILE A 56 -16.29 -15.26 4.45
C ILE A 56 -17.27 -15.12 3.28
N GLY A 57 -16.76 -15.01 2.05
CA GLY A 57 -17.59 -14.84 0.85
C GLY A 57 -18.53 -16.03 0.62
N GLY A 58 -18.04 -17.25 0.87
CA GLY A 58 -18.84 -18.46 0.76
C GLY A 58 -19.97 -18.55 1.77
N VAL A 59 -19.74 -18.14 3.02
CA VAL A 59 -20.83 -18.10 4.05
C VAL A 59 -21.87 -17.06 3.69
N LEU A 60 -21.44 -15.85 3.32
CA LEU A 60 -22.33 -14.77 2.92
C LEU A 60 -23.14 -15.13 1.67
N GLY A 61 -22.52 -15.74 0.67
CA GLY A 61 -23.18 -16.12 -0.57
C GLY A 61 -24.28 -17.17 -0.35
N ARG A 62 -24.05 -18.16 0.48
CA ARG A 62 -25.08 -19.12 0.90
C ARG A 62 -26.21 -18.44 1.66
N ALA A 63 -25.89 -17.55 2.60
CA ALA A 63 -26.90 -16.80 3.33
C ALA A 63 -27.77 -15.94 2.39
N PHE A 64 -27.19 -15.29 1.39
CA PHE A 64 -27.94 -14.52 0.38
C PHE A 64 -28.86 -15.42 -0.45
N HIS A 65 -28.40 -16.61 -0.82
CA HIS A 65 -29.25 -17.60 -1.51
C HIS A 65 -30.43 -18.07 -0.64
N GLU A 66 -30.18 -18.40 0.64
CA GLU A 66 -31.22 -18.81 1.59
C GLU A 66 -32.23 -17.70 1.87
N MET A 67 -31.81 -16.43 1.85
CA MET A 67 -32.73 -15.28 1.93
C MET A 67 -33.58 -15.06 0.67
N GLY A 68 -33.42 -15.88 -0.37
CA GLY A 68 -34.19 -15.82 -1.59
C GLY A 68 -33.67 -14.84 -2.64
N LEU A 69 -32.38 -14.52 -2.62
CA LEU A 69 -31.79 -13.67 -3.67
C LEU A 69 -31.92 -14.37 -5.04
N GLY A 70 -32.70 -13.75 -5.96
CA GLY A 70 -32.89 -14.28 -7.30
C GLY A 70 -31.61 -14.34 -8.14
N LEU A 71 -31.55 -15.32 -9.05
CA LEU A 71 -30.38 -15.56 -9.91
C LEU A 71 -29.96 -14.30 -10.70
N ASP A 72 -30.91 -13.58 -11.28
CA ASP A 72 -30.64 -12.39 -12.10
C ASP A 72 -30.01 -11.28 -11.27
N VAL A 73 -30.48 -11.09 -10.04
CA VAL A 73 -29.95 -10.09 -9.11
C VAL A 73 -28.55 -10.48 -8.63
N ALA A 74 -28.33 -11.75 -8.32
CA ALA A 74 -27.02 -12.26 -7.91
C ALA A 74 -25.99 -12.06 -9.03
N ASN A 75 -26.33 -12.39 -10.27
CA ASN A 75 -25.46 -12.19 -11.43
C ASN A 75 -25.17 -10.72 -11.70
N LEU A 76 -26.17 -9.85 -11.61
CA LEU A 76 -25.99 -8.39 -11.77
C LEU A 76 -25.05 -7.83 -10.70
N LEU A 77 -25.25 -8.19 -9.44
CA LEU A 77 -24.45 -7.71 -8.32
C LEU A 77 -23.03 -8.27 -8.38
N HIS A 78 -22.84 -9.54 -8.75
CA HIS A 78 -21.52 -10.11 -9.00
C HIS A 78 -20.76 -9.29 -10.06
N GLY A 79 -21.38 -9.05 -11.23
CA GLY A 79 -20.77 -8.24 -12.29
C GLY A 79 -20.45 -6.82 -11.84
N LEU A 80 -21.38 -6.17 -11.11
CA LEU A 80 -21.18 -4.82 -10.57
C LEU A 80 -19.95 -4.75 -9.62
N PHE A 81 -19.89 -5.64 -8.62
CA PHE A 81 -18.79 -5.64 -7.66
C PHE A 81 -17.47 -6.09 -8.26
N TRP A 82 -17.49 -6.94 -9.28
CA TRP A 82 -16.30 -7.28 -10.05
C TRP A 82 -15.73 -6.06 -10.76
N TRP A 83 -16.56 -5.25 -11.44
CA TRP A 83 -16.14 -4.02 -12.09
C TRP A 83 -15.68 -2.95 -11.10
N VAL A 84 -16.39 -2.80 -9.98
CA VAL A 84 -16.00 -1.88 -8.90
C VAL A 84 -14.63 -2.27 -8.36
N HIS A 85 -14.38 -3.55 -8.11
CA HIS A 85 -13.10 -4.04 -7.63
C HIS A 85 -11.97 -3.76 -8.63
N LEU A 86 -12.20 -4.03 -9.91
CA LEU A 86 -11.21 -3.74 -10.97
C LEU A 86 -10.87 -2.25 -11.03
N LEU A 87 -11.88 -1.37 -10.99
CA LEU A 87 -11.67 0.08 -11.01
C LEU A 87 -10.92 0.57 -9.74
N LEU A 88 -11.21 -0.01 -8.59
CA LEU A 88 -10.47 0.27 -7.35
C LEU A 88 -9.01 -0.15 -7.45
N ILE A 89 -8.70 -1.33 -8.02
CA ILE A 89 -7.31 -1.77 -8.26
C ILE A 89 -6.59 -0.78 -9.16
N LEU A 90 -7.18 -0.42 -10.29
CA LEU A 90 -6.57 0.51 -11.26
C LEU A 90 -6.36 1.89 -10.64
N GLY A 91 -7.37 2.43 -9.97
CA GLY A 91 -7.29 3.71 -9.27
C GLY A 91 -6.22 3.73 -8.18
N PHE A 92 -6.17 2.66 -7.37
CA PHE A 92 -5.16 2.54 -6.32
C PHE A 92 -3.75 2.40 -6.90
N SER A 93 -3.59 1.63 -8.00
CA SER A 93 -2.29 1.48 -8.69
C SER A 93 -1.76 2.82 -9.22
N ILE A 94 -2.65 3.68 -9.76
CA ILE A 94 -2.27 5.03 -10.19
C ILE A 94 -1.92 5.92 -8.98
N TYR A 95 -2.57 5.71 -7.84
CA TYR A 95 -2.33 6.51 -6.64
C TYR A 95 -1.03 6.15 -5.91
N ILE A 96 -0.58 4.87 -5.94
CA ILE A 96 0.61 4.38 -5.24
C ILE A 96 1.85 5.26 -5.45
N PRO A 97 2.25 5.65 -6.69
CA PRO A 97 3.46 6.43 -6.93
C PRO A 97 3.45 7.82 -6.26
N PHE A 98 2.28 8.38 -6.01
CA PHE A 98 2.09 9.71 -5.44
C PHE A 98 1.82 9.70 -3.93
N SER A 99 1.81 8.52 -3.32
CA SER A 99 1.47 8.32 -1.91
C SER A 99 2.62 7.73 -1.11
N LYS A 100 2.48 7.73 0.22
CA LYS A 100 3.40 6.99 1.11
C LYS A 100 3.52 5.51 0.76
N HIS A 101 2.56 4.95 0.05
CA HIS A 101 2.57 3.53 -0.34
C HIS A 101 3.67 3.18 -1.35
N MET A 102 4.27 4.19 -1.99
CA MET A 102 5.44 4.00 -2.86
C MET A 102 6.58 3.25 -2.15
N HIS A 103 6.74 3.43 -0.83
CA HIS A 103 7.74 2.70 -0.06
C HIS A 103 7.61 1.18 -0.14
N MET A 104 6.39 0.64 -0.31
CA MET A 104 6.18 -0.81 -0.44
C MET A 104 6.77 -1.38 -1.73
N VAL A 105 6.81 -0.57 -2.79
CA VAL A 105 7.43 -0.94 -4.07
C VAL A 105 8.92 -0.66 -4.03
N ALA A 106 9.30 0.51 -3.51
CA ALA A 106 10.69 0.95 -3.50
C ALA A 106 11.56 0.21 -2.48
N ALA A 107 11.04 -0.19 -1.31
CA ALA A 107 11.83 -0.82 -0.26
C ALA A 107 12.42 -2.18 -0.65
N PRO A 108 11.69 -3.13 -1.29
CA PRO A 108 12.28 -4.38 -1.78
C PRO A 108 13.38 -4.14 -2.82
N VAL A 109 13.14 -3.22 -3.75
CA VAL A 109 14.15 -2.84 -4.76
C VAL A 109 15.37 -2.22 -4.10
N ASN A 110 15.14 -1.33 -3.13
CA ASN A 110 16.21 -0.70 -2.35
C ASN A 110 17.04 -1.71 -1.54
N ALA A 111 16.39 -2.72 -0.99
CA ALA A 111 17.05 -3.81 -0.27
C ALA A 111 17.92 -4.66 -1.20
N LEU A 112 17.46 -4.90 -2.44
CA LEU A 112 18.23 -5.64 -3.46
C LEU A 112 19.53 -4.90 -3.83
N PHE A 113 19.49 -3.58 -3.92
CA PHE A 113 20.64 -2.73 -4.24
C PHE A 113 21.38 -2.23 -3.00
N LYS A 114 21.23 -2.89 -1.86
CA LYS A 114 21.91 -2.53 -0.62
C LYS A 114 23.43 -2.56 -0.81
N SER A 115 24.12 -1.49 -0.37
CA SER A 115 25.57 -1.48 -0.29
C SER A 115 26.07 -2.56 0.68
N LEU A 116 27.06 -3.35 0.26
CA LEU A 116 27.74 -4.34 1.10
C LEU A 116 28.94 -3.76 1.86
N LYS A 117 29.24 -2.45 1.69
CA LYS A 117 30.28 -1.76 2.47
C LYS A 117 29.87 -1.69 3.94
N PRO A 118 30.83 -1.63 4.88
CA PRO A 118 30.52 -1.46 6.30
C PRO A 118 29.63 -0.23 6.56
N SER A 119 28.75 -0.32 7.54
CA SER A 119 27.84 0.79 7.90
C SER A 119 28.65 2.03 8.31
N GLY A 120 28.25 3.20 7.82
CA GLY A 120 28.90 4.47 8.14
C GLY A 120 30.08 4.85 7.26
N VAL A 121 30.50 4.00 6.32
CA VAL A 121 31.52 4.38 5.32
C VAL A 121 30.87 5.30 4.28
N MET A 122 31.26 6.56 4.32
CA MET A 122 30.92 7.53 3.26
C MET A 122 31.98 7.48 2.15
N GLU A 123 31.58 7.74 0.93
CA GLU A 123 32.53 7.87 -0.18
C GLU A 123 33.31 9.17 -0.02
N PRO A 124 34.65 9.12 -0.06
CA PRO A 124 35.44 10.32 0.06
C PRO A 124 35.29 11.22 -1.17
N ILE A 125 35.06 12.50 -0.94
CA ILE A 125 35.06 13.51 -2.00
C ILE A 125 36.49 13.91 -2.25
N ASN A 126 36.95 13.85 -3.50
CA ASN A 126 38.25 14.38 -3.87
C ASN A 126 38.19 15.91 -3.93
N LEU A 127 38.76 16.57 -2.92
CA LEU A 127 38.70 18.02 -2.76
C LEU A 127 39.45 18.80 -3.86
N GLU A 128 40.36 18.13 -4.59
CA GLU A 128 41.14 18.77 -5.65
C GLU A 128 40.39 18.81 -7.00
N THR A 129 39.47 17.88 -7.22
CA THR A 129 38.77 17.74 -8.50
C THR A 129 37.26 17.96 -8.43
N ALA A 130 36.72 18.11 -7.22
CA ALA A 130 35.27 18.28 -7.03
C ALA A 130 34.87 19.72 -7.37
N GLU A 131 33.91 19.86 -8.28
CA GLU A 131 33.27 21.15 -8.60
C GLU A 131 32.29 21.58 -7.49
N HIS A 132 31.75 20.61 -6.74
CA HIS A 132 30.78 20.84 -5.66
C HIS A 132 31.15 20.07 -4.38
N PHE A 133 31.08 20.74 -3.23
CA PHE A 133 31.37 20.16 -1.93
C PHE A 133 30.06 19.82 -1.21
N GLY A 134 29.56 18.58 -1.38
CA GLY A 134 28.34 18.11 -0.81
C GLY A 134 27.15 18.16 -1.79
N ALA A 135 25.96 17.82 -1.29
CA ALA A 135 24.72 17.76 -2.09
C ALA A 135 23.86 18.99 -1.79
N GLY A 136 23.88 19.98 -2.67
CA GLY A 136 23.01 21.18 -2.60
C GLY A 136 21.77 21.09 -3.50
N GLU A 137 21.82 20.26 -4.54
CA GLU A 137 20.75 20.05 -5.53
C GLU A 137 20.44 18.55 -5.68
N VAL A 138 19.28 18.23 -6.27
CA VAL A 138 18.83 16.84 -6.43
C VAL A 138 19.78 16.05 -7.33
N GLU A 139 20.36 16.70 -8.32
CA GLU A 139 21.32 16.15 -9.27
C GLU A 139 22.64 15.71 -8.64
N HIS A 140 22.96 16.24 -7.46
CA HIS A 140 24.16 15.85 -6.71
C HIS A 140 24.01 14.50 -5.99
N PHE A 141 22.78 13.97 -5.90
CA PHE A 141 22.54 12.66 -5.29
C PHE A 141 22.69 11.54 -6.32
N SER A 142 23.30 10.45 -5.91
CA SER A 142 23.32 9.23 -6.71
C SER A 142 21.90 8.65 -6.81
N TRP A 143 21.62 7.88 -7.88
CA TRP A 143 20.35 7.20 -8.05
C TRP A 143 19.98 6.33 -6.83
N LYS A 144 20.98 5.74 -6.16
CA LYS A 144 20.77 4.91 -4.96
C LYS A 144 20.30 5.75 -3.77
N GLN A 145 20.87 6.93 -3.56
CA GLN A 145 20.43 7.85 -2.50
C GLN A 145 19.01 8.36 -2.74
N LEU A 146 18.65 8.63 -4.01
CA LEU A 146 17.28 8.97 -4.37
C LEU A 146 16.32 7.81 -4.11
N LEU A 147 16.73 6.58 -4.44
CA LEU A 147 15.93 5.37 -4.16
C LEU A 147 15.74 5.17 -2.64
N ASP A 148 16.74 5.47 -1.81
CA ASP A 148 16.61 5.45 -0.34
C ASP A 148 15.50 6.39 0.15
N GLY A 149 15.36 7.56 -0.48
CA GLY A 149 14.28 8.49 -0.20
C GLY A 149 12.90 7.92 -0.52
N TYR A 150 12.73 7.28 -1.67
CA TYR A 150 11.47 6.62 -2.07
C TYR A 150 11.14 5.38 -1.23
N ALA A 151 12.14 4.69 -0.70
CA ALA A 151 11.96 3.55 0.19
C ALA A 151 11.52 3.97 1.61
N CYS A 152 11.55 5.26 1.93
CA CYS A 152 11.17 5.78 3.23
C CYS A 152 9.66 5.88 3.38
N ALA A 153 9.09 5.20 4.41
CA ALA A 153 7.68 5.30 4.78
C ALA A 153 7.30 6.62 5.47
N VAL A 154 8.26 7.52 5.67
CA VAL A 154 8.10 8.80 6.40
C VAL A 154 7.44 8.59 7.78
N CYS A 155 7.80 7.54 8.49
CA CYS A 155 7.20 7.16 9.77
C CYS A 155 7.66 8.00 10.97
N GLY A 156 8.70 8.84 10.80
CA GLY A 156 9.21 9.74 11.83
C GLY A 156 10.12 9.09 12.89
N ARG A 157 10.36 7.79 12.85
CA ARG A 157 11.20 7.08 13.84
C ARG A 157 12.62 7.60 13.90
N CYS A 158 13.22 7.96 12.75
CA CYS A 158 14.58 8.52 12.69
C CYS A 158 14.66 9.85 13.44
N THR A 159 13.67 10.73 13.22
CA THR A 159 13.55 12.02 13.89
C THR A 159 13.36 11.86 15.40
N ASP A 160 12.48 10.94 15.79
CA ASP A 160 12.14 10.69 17.20
C ASP A 160 13.33 10.09 17.98
N SER A 161 14.13 9.26 17.33
CA SER A 161 15.33 8.62 17.88
C SER A 161 16.62 9.41 17.70
N CYS A 162 16.58 10.59 17.05
CA CYS A 162 17.77 11.36 16.74
C CYS A 162 18.39 11.98 18.00
N PRO A 163 19.64 11.65 18.37
CA PRO A 163 20.31 12.24 19.54
C PRO A 163 20.62 13.72 19.35
N ALA A 164 20.74 14.18 18.11
CA ALA A 164 21.03 15.57 17.77
C ALA A 164 19.78 16.46 17.63
N ASN A 165 18.57 15.91 17.83
CA ASN A 165 17.29 16.65 17.69
C ASN A 165 17.06 17.26 16.28
N ILE A 166 17.59 16.65 15.24
CA ILE A 166 17.35 17.08 13.86
C ILE A 166 15.93 16.62 13.47
N THR A 167 15.11 17.55 12.94
CA THR A 167 13.74 17.29 12.46
C THR A 167 13.69 17.36 10.94
#